data_f3732e326517426e6c4cb639138b2957
#
_entry.id   f3732e326517426e6c4cb639138b2957
#
_cell.length_a   1.000
_cell.length_b   1.000
_cell.length_c   1.000
_cell.angle_alpha   90.00
_cell.angle_beta   90.00
_cell.angle_gamma   90.00
#
_symmetry.space_group_name_H-M   'P 1'
#
loop_
_entity.id
_entity.type
_entity.pdbx_description
1 polymer ?
#
loop_
_entity_poly.entity_id
_entity_poly.type
_entity_poly.pdbx_seq_one_letter_code
_entity_poly.pdbx_strand_id
1 'polypeptide(L)'
;MKKYLKILVFLIAIFSFTACSKQPKENSIKSTEVVTESVDKKNDSKDKKLEVYTSFYPLYDFAVKVGGDKVHITNLVPAGTEPHDWEPATTDILSLEKGDILIYNGVGMEHWIDQVTSSLENDSLILVEASQGLTLLEGEEEEGESESSEETASDPHVWLSIKNAKKEMETIKDAFVKADPDNAAYYEQNFNKYAADFDVLDSKFTNELSVLANKDIVVAHQAFAYLCADYGLNQIAIEGLAADSEPDAKRMAEIVDFAKSRNIKTIFFEELVSPKVAETIASEIGAKTDVLNPLEGLTQEQINAGEDYLSIMDKNLEALVNALK
;
A
#
# COMPACT_ATOMS: atom_id res chain seq x y z
N MET A 1 -56.98 10.82 17.71
CA MET A 1 -57.29 11.79 18.81
C MET A 1 -56.09 12.73 18.94
N LYS A 2 -56.43 14.04 18.71
CA LYS A 2 -55.85 15.29 19.25
C LYS A 2 -54.30 15.41 19.37
N LYS A 3 -53.62 16.18 18.47
CA LYS A 3 -53.34 17.64 18.53
C LYS A 3 -52.44 18.00 19.74
N TYR A 4 -51.25 18.56 19.48
CA TYR A 4 -50.89 19.94 19.85
C TYR A 4 -49.66 20.42 19.10
N LEU A 5 -49.88 21.42 18.29
CA LEU A 5 -49.01 22.38 17.64
C LEU A 5 -48.53 23.41 18.69
N LYS A 6 -47.25 23.71 18.81
CA LYS A 6 -46.78 24.93 19.48
C LYS A 6 -45.81 25.68 18.58
N ILE A 7 -46.29 26.77 18.06
CA ILE A 7 -45.60 27.88 17.39
C ILE A 7 -44.91 28.68 18.53
N LEU A 8 -43.64 29.03 18.31
CA LEU A 8 -42.99 30.09 19.08
C LEU A 8 -42.27 31.04 18.12
N VAL A 9 -42.84 32.26 18.01
CA VAL A 9 -42.34 33.43 17.30
C VAL A 9 -41.35 34.13 18.26
N PHE A 10 -40.17 34.54 17.74
CA PHE A 10 -39.35 35.53 18.47
C PHE A 10 -38.73 36.54 17.46
N LEU A 11 -39.25 37.70 17.62
CA LEU A 11 -38.86 39.10 17.40
C LEU A 11 -37.45 39.41 16.81
N ILE A 12 -37.54 40.21 15.77
CA ILE A 12 -36.51 41.03 15.14
C ILE A 12 -36.18 42.22 16.05
N ALA A 13 -34.93 42.49 16.31
CA ALA A 13 -34.46 43.77 16.87
C ALA A 13 -33.51 44.41 15.84
N ILE A 14 -33.98 45.47 15.23
CA ILE A 14 -33.29 46.38 14.32
C ILE A 14 -32.54 47.39 15.21
N PHE A 15 -31.22 47.53 15.02
CA PHE A 15 -30.50 48.68 15.55
C PHE A 15 -29.90 49.47 14.39
N SER A 16 -30.50 50.61 14.12
CA SER A 16 -30.00 51.65 13.25
C SER A 16 -29.04 52.55 14.02
N PHE A 17 -27.88 52.83 13.49
CA PHE A 17 -27.10 54.00 13.90
C PHE A 17 -26.67 54.82 12.70
N THR A 18 -26.98 56.07 12.85
CA THR A 18 -27.02 57.22 11.91
C THR A 18 -25.62 57.68 11.51
N ALA A 19 -25.56 58.19 10.31
CA ALA A 19 -24.49 58.86 9.63
C ALA A 19 -24.06 60.19 10.30
N CYS A 20 -22.83 60.59 10.13
CA CYS A 20 -22.43 62.00 10.05
C CYS A 20 -21.31 62.20 9.03
N SER A 21 -21.66 62.98 8.00
CA SER A 21 -20.84 63.47 6.92
C SER A 21 -19.93 64.62 7.36
N LYS A 22 -18.73 64.68 6.81
CA LYS A 22 -18.07 65.96 6.48
C LYS A 22 -16.95 65.73 5.45
N GLN A 23 -17.15 66.23 4.25
CA GLN A 23 -16.18 66.68 3.25
C GLN A 23 -16.28 68.22 3.17
N PRO A 24 -15.44 69.00 2.48
CA PRO A 24 -14.13 68.73 1.85
C PRO A 24 -13.06 69.80 2.17
N LYS A 25 -11.80 69.60 1.69
CA LYS A 25 -10.97 70.67 1.15
C LYS A 25 -9.89 70.13 0.21
N GLU A 26 -9.99 70.56 -1.03
CA GLU A 26 -8.93 70.56 -2.06
C GLU A 26 -7.67 71.30 -1.58
N ASN A 27 -6.48 70.80 -1.88
CA ASN A 27 -5.46 71.59 -2.56
C ASN A 27 -4.25 70.78 -3.00
N SER A 28 -3.93 70.98 -4.27
CA SER A 28 -2.56 71.17 -4.80
C SER A 28 -1.66 70.00 -5.11
N ILE A 29 -1.52 69.75 -6.35
CA ILE A 29 -0.53 69.07 -7.16
C ILE A 29 0.91 69.32 -6.67
N LYS A 30 1.66 68.24 -6.42
CA LYS A 30 3.12 68.20 -6.68
C LYS A 30 3.50 66.80 -7.18
N SER A 31 3.96 66.81 -8.42
CA SER A 31 4.66 65.71 -9.08
C SER A 31 5.87 65.28 -8.26
N THR A 32 6.05 63.95 -8.06
CA THR A 32 7.42 63.39 -7.92
C THR A 32 7.32 61.83 -7.91
N GLU A 33 8.11 61.26 -8.79
CA GLU A 33 8.74 59.92 -8.77
C GLU A 33 7.87 58.70 -8.69
N VAL A 34 7.85 58.03 -9.84
CA VAL A 34 7.54 56.60 -9.98
C VAL A 34 8.65 55.82 -9.27
N VAL A 35 8.40 55.44 -8.02
CA VAL A 35 9.12 54.33 -7.39
C VAL A 35 8.44 53.06 -7.93
N THR A 36 9.10 52.39 -8.85
CA THR A 36 8.84 51.01 -9.18
C THR A 36 9.16 50.20 -7.92
N GLU A 37 8.13 49.95 -7.08
CA GLU A 37 8.18 48.83 -6.16
C GLU A 37 8.27 47.57 -7.01
N SER A 38 9.47 47.01 -7.04
CA SER A 38 9.66 45.62 -7.38
C SER A 38 8.83 44.84 -6.36
N VAL A 39 7.67 44.29 -6.82
CA VAL A 39 6.97 43.27 -6.09
C VAL A 39 7.94 42.08 -6.06
N ASP A 40 8.67 41.96 -4.97
CA ASP A 40 9.31 40.73 -4.59
C ASP A 40 8.20 39.68 -4.57
N LYS A 41 8.15 38.86 -5.64
CA LYS A 41 7.51 37.55 -5.60
C LYS A 41 8.30 36.71 -4.58
N LYS A 42 8.02 36.95 -3.31
CA LYS A 42 8.48 36.12 -2.22
C LYS A 42 7.81 34.76 -2.40
N ASN A 43 8.57 33.89 -3.01
CA ASN A 43 8.61 32.42 -2.87
C ASN A 43 7.50 31.81 -2.00
N ASP A 44 6.35 31.57 -2.63
CA ASP A 44 5.30 30.68 -2.12
C ASP A 44 5.64 29.19 -2.35
N SER A 45 6.85 28.89 -2.84
CA SER A 45 7.28 27.54 -3.21
C SER A 45 7.93 26.74 -2.07
N LYS A 46 8.06 27.30 -0.85
CA LYS A 46 8.79 26.62 0.24
C LYS A 46 7.96 25.62 1.06
N ASP A 47 6.64 25.60 0.88
CA ASP A 47 5.72 24.75 1.66
C ASP A 47 4.82 23.85 0.79
N LYS A 48 5.02 23.78 -0.53
CA LYS A 48 4.24 22.87 -1.37
C LYS A 48 4.76 21.44 -1.18
N LYS A 49 3.93 20.57 -0.61
CA LYS A 49 4.21 19.13 -0.52
C LYS A 49 4.00 18.49 -1.89
N LEU A 50 4.72 17.39 -2.16
CA LEU A 50 4.42 16.52 -3.30
C LEU A 50 3.10 15.80 -3.07
N GLU A 51 2.23 15.80 -4.08
CA GLU A 51 1.01 15.00 -4.11
C GLU A 51 1.34 13.62 -4.68
N VAL A 52 1.38 12.61 -3.83
CA VAL A 52 1.82 11.25 -4.13
C VAL A 52 0.66 10.29 -4.03
N TYR A 53 0.51 9.42 -5.01
CA TYR A 53 -0.44 8.32 -5.00
C TYR A 53 0.33 7.00 -4.98
N THR A 54 -0.17 6.02 -4.23
CA THR A 54 0.35 4.66 -4.20
C THR A 54 -0.77 3.71 -4.57
N SER A 55 -0.47 2.66 -5.30
CA SER A 55 -1.47 1.68 -5.72
C SER A 55 -2.07 0.96 -4.53
N PHE A 56 -1.25 0.40 -3.64
CA PHE A 56 -1.70 -0.39 -2.50
C PHE A 56 -0.79 -0.26 -1.27
N TYR A 57 -1.12 -0.97 -0.19
CA TYR A 57 -0.64 -0.70 1.16
C TYR A 57 0.89 -0.73 1.37
N PRO A 58 1.68 -1.77 0.95
CA PRO A 58 3.13 -1.77 1.22
C PRO A 58 3.83 -0.54 0.67
N LEU A 59 3.49 -0.13 -0.54
CA LEU A 59 4.06 1.06 -1.17
C LEU A 59 3.66 2.34 -0.45
N TYR A 60 2.42 2.40 0.07
CA TYR A 60 1.96 3.49 0.92
C TYR A 60 2.81 3.58 2.20
N ASP A 61 3.03 2.46 2.89
CA ASP A 61 3.82 2.42 4.11
C ASP A 61 5.27 2.88 3.86
N PHE A 62 5.88 2.39 2.78
CA PHE A 62 7.24 2.78 2.38
C PHE A 62 7.31 4.27 2.03
N ALA A 63 6.34 4.78 1.27
CA ALA A 63 6.27 6.18 0.90
C ALA A 63 6.07 7.09 2.13
N VAL A 64 5.23 6.70 3.08
CA VAL A 64 5.04 7.43 4.36
C VAL A 64 6.32 7.45 5.17
N LYS A 65 7.02 6.33 5.28
CA LYS A 65 8.28 6.22 6.02
C LYS A 65 9.37 7.13 5.45
N VAL A 66 9.48 7.18 4.11
CA VAL A 66 10.47 8.01 3.42
C VAL A 66 10.06 9.48 3.38
N GLY A 67 8.82 9.74 2.97
CA GLY A 67 8.33 11.09 2.66
C GLY A 67 8.03 11.95 3.89
N GLY A 68 7.54 11.33 4.95
CA GLY A 68 7.19 11.99 6.21
C GLY A 68 6.29 13.21 6.01
N ASP A 69 6.69 14.35 6.57
CA ASP A 69 5.90 15.58 6.51
C ASP A 69 6.09 16.40 5.21
N LYS A 70 6.95 15.96 4.29
CA LYS A 70 7.27 16.66 3.03
C LYS A 70 6.36 16.26 1.87
N VAL A 71 5.60 15.18 2.02
CA VAL A 71 4.70 14.64 1.00
C VAL A 71 3.27 14.58 1.54
N HIS A 72 2.30 14.55 0.65
CA HIS A 72 0.92 14.16 0.92
C HIS A 72 0.66 12.88 0.15
N ILE A 73 0.33 11.78 0.85
CA ILE A 73 0.24 10.47 0.24
C ILE A 73 -1.20 9.96 0.32
N THR A 74 -1.71 9.51 -0.80
CA THR A 74 -3.01 8.84 -0.92
C THR A 74 -2.79 7.41 -1.39
N ASN A 75 -3.23 6.43 -0.61
CA ASN A 75 -3.32 5.04 -1.05
C ASN A 75 -4.60 4.85 -1.86
N LEU A 76 -4.51 4.31 -3.08
CA LEU A 76 -5.66 4.14 -3.96
C LEU A 76 -6.56 3.00 -3.51
N VAL A 77 -5.98 1.82 -3.23
CA VAL A 77 -6.74 0.68 -2.69
C VAL A 77 -7.15 0.97 -1.25
N PRO A 78 -8.47 0.98 -0.93
CA PRO A 78 -8.93 1.27 0.42
C PRO A 78 -8.53 0.19 1.42
N ALA A 79 -8.46 0.58 2.71
CA ALA A 79 -8.22 -0.36 3.80
C ALA A 79 -9.25 -1.52 3.79
N GLY A 80 -8.76 -2.74 3.98
CA GLY A 80 -9.58 -3.95 4.02
C GLY A 80 -10.07 -4.44 2.65
N THR A 81 -9.53 -3.89 1.56
CA THR A 81 -9.83 -4.30 0.19
C THR A 81 -8.68 -5.13 -0.35
N GLU A 82 -9.00 -6.22 -1.00
CA GLU A 82 -8.07 -7.08 -1.72
C GLU A 82 -7.64 -6.36 -3.02
N PRO A 83 -6.33 -6.22 -3.31
CA PRO A 83 -5.86 -5.36 -4.40
C PRO A 83 -5.83 -6.02 -5.79
N HIS A 84 -5.78 -7.35 -5.91
CA HIS A 84 -5.63 -8.04 -7.20
C HIS A 84 -6.76 -7.73 -8.17
N ASP A 85 -8.02 -7.69 -7.68
CA ASP A 85 -9.22 -7.40 -8.49
C ASP A 85 -9.66 -5.94 -8.40
N TRP A 86 -8.92 -5.09 -7.68
CA TRP A 86 -9.32 -3.70 -7.52
C TRP A 86 -9.05 -2.87 -8.78
N GLU A 87 -10.02 -2.02 -9.13
CA GLU A 87 -9.90 -1.05 -10.21
C GLU A 87 -10.19 0.37 -9.71
N PRO A 88 -9.45 1.41 -10.19
CA PRO A 88 -9.68 2.78 -9.80
C PRO A 88 -11.02 3.30 -10.33
N ALA A 89 -11.78 3.96 -9.48
CA ALA A 89 -12.99 4.65 -9.85
C ALA A 89 -12.64 5.96 -10.62
N THR A 90 -13.63 6.55 -11.31
CA THR A 90 -13.44 7.82 -12.01
C THR A 90 -12.92 8.93 -11.09
N THR A 91 -13.26 8.90 -9.81
CA THR A 91 -12.76 9.86 -8.81
C THR A 91 -11.27 9.71 -8.55
N ASP A 92 -10.75 8.50 -8.59
CA ASP A 92 -9.34 8.22 -8.39
C ASP A 92 -8.53 8.71 -9.60
N ILE A 93 -9.03 8.44 -10.82
CA ILE A 93 -8.44 8.94 -12.06
C ILE A 93 -8.39 10.48 -12.06
N LEU A 94 -9.48 11.16 -11.67
CA LEU A 94 -9.51 12.64 -11.56
C LEU A 94 -8.56 13.17 -10.48
N SER A 95 -8.21 12.36 -9.50
CA SER A 95 -7.23 12.72 -8.48
C SER A 95 -5.81 12.58 -9.01
N LEU A 96 -5.52 11.53 -9.77
CA LEU A 96 -4.22 11.32 -10.45
C LEU A 96 -3.89 12.46 -11.44
N GLU A 97 -4.90 13.10 -12.05
CA GLU A 97 -4.70 14.30 -12.89
C GLU A 97 -4.01 15.47 -12.15
N LYS A 98 -3.99 15.43 -10.82
CA LYS A 98 -3.40 16.48 -9.97
C LYS A 98 -2.15 15.99 -9.23
N GLY A 99 -1.80 14.73 -9.42
CA GLY A 99 -0.67 14.09 -8.77
C GLY A 99 0.67 14.57 -9.32
N ASP A 100 1.66 14.58 -8.45
CA ASP A 100 3.06 14.76 -8.84
C ASP A 100 3.73 13.40 -9.09
N ILE A 101 3.36 12.35 -8.33
CA ILE A 101 3.94 11.00 -8.43
C ILE A 101 2.85 9.93 -8.26
N LEU A 102 2.89 8.88 -9.09
CA LEU A 102 2.17 7.62 -8.90
C LEU A 102 3.19 6.49 -8.71
N ILE A 103 3.13 5.82 -7.56
CA ILE A 103 3.96 4.67 -7.22
C ILE A 103 3.11 3.41 -7.32
N TYR A 104 3.56 2.44 -8.07
CA TYR A 104 2.91 1.15 -8.28
C TYR A 104 3.95 0.02 -8.22
N ASN A 105 3.48 -1.21 -7.96
CA ASN A 105 4.38 -2.35 -7.84
C ASN A 105 4.96 -2.77 -9.20
N GLY A 106 4.11 -2.89 -10.20
CA GLY A 106 4.44 -3.52 -11.46
C GLY A 106 4.30 -5.04 -11.40
N VAL A 107 4.96 -5.75 -12.31
CA VAL A 107 4.96 -7.23 -12.37
C VAL A 107 3.55 -7.82 -12.48
N GLY A 108 2.60 -7.08 -13.05
CA GLY A 108 1.22 -7.52 -13.25
C GLY A 108 0.29 -7.33 -12.04
N MET A 109 0.77 -6.80 -10.91
CA MET A 109 -0.07 -6.53 -9.73
C MET A 109 -1.22 -5.57 -10.05
N GLU A 110 -0.91 -4.47 -10.73
CA GLU A 110 -1.90 -3.48 -11.15
C GLU A 110 -2.25 -3.67 -12.63
N HIS A 111 -3.16 -4.58 -12.92
CA HIS A 111 -3.60 -4.84 -14.31
C HIS A 111 -4.24 -3.61 -15.00
N TRP A 112 -4.68 -2.61 -14.23
CA TRP A 112 -5.29 -1.37 -14.70
C TRP A 112 -4.28 -0.27 -15.06
N ILE A 113 -2.99 -0.39 -14.70
CA ILE A 113 -2.02 0.71 -14.72
C ILE A 113 -1.85 1.34 -16.11
N ASP A 114 -1.66 0.52 -17.14
CA ASP A 114 -1.42 1.00 -18.51
C ASP A 114 -2.66 1.72 -19.08
N GLN A 115 -3.85 1.18 -18.83
CA GLN A 115 -5.10 1.79 -19.29
C GLN A 115 -5.34 3.15 -18.64
N VAL A 116 -5.13 3.23 -17.33
CA VAL A 116 -5.34 4.48 -16.56
C VAL A 116 -4.29 5.52 -16.97
N THR A 117 -3.02 5.19 -16.90
CA THR A 117 -1.94 6.15 -17.19
C THR A 117 -1.98 6.68 -18.62
N SER A 118 -2.36 5.84 -19.60
CA SER A 118 -2.54 6.28 -20.99
C SER A 118 -3.75 7.20 -21.20
N SER A 119 -4.70 7.23 -20.27
CA SER A 119 -5.90 8.09 -20.32
C SER A 119 -5.73 9.44 -19.65
N LEU A 120 -4.66 9.63 -18.87
CA LEU A 120 -4.40 10.89 -18.16
C LEU A 120 -3.93 11.99 -19.13
N GLU A 121 -4.37 13.22 -18.86
CA GLU A 121 -3.89 14.43 -19.53
C GLU A 121 -2.68 15.07 -18.80
N ASN A 122 -2.28 14.50 -17.64
CA ASN A 122 -1.19 14.99 -16.82
C ASN A 122 0.17 14.44 -17.28
N ASP A 123 0.76 15.09 -18.30
CA ASP A 123 2.09 14.73 -18.82
C ASP A 123 3.24 14.92 -17.79
N SER A 124 2.96 15.57 -16.65
CA SER A 124 3.96 15.82 -15.59
C SER A 124 3.95 14.78 -14.47
N LEU A 125 2.98 13.85 -14.47
CA LEU A 125 2.90 12.77 -13.48
C LEU A 125 4.13 11.85 -13.63
N ILE A 126 4.87 11.70 -12.55
CA ILE A 126 6.02 10.79 -12.51
C ILE A 126 5.50 9.39 -12.15
N LEU A 127 5.70 8.44 -13.04
CA LEU A 127 5.38 7.03 -12.81
C LEU A 127 6.59 6.32 -12.19
N VAL A 128 6.39 5.63 -11.09
CA VAL A 128 7.42 4.92 -10.33
C VAL A 128 7.00 3.47 -10.15
N GLU A 129 7.59 2.59 -10.93
CA GLU A 129 7.49 1.15 -10.73
C GLU A 129 8.47 0.74 -9.63
N ALA A 130 7.92 0.36 -8.46
CA ALA A 130 8.72 0.12 -7.26
C ALA A 130 9.59 -1.13 -7.40
N SER A 131 9.11 -2.15 -8.09
CA SER A 131 9.84 -3.41 -8.36
C SER A 131 10.93 -3.30 -9.43
N GLN A 132 11.09 -2.13 -10.06
CA GLN A 132 12.04 -1.97 -11.16
C GLN A 132 13.46 -2.39 -10.76
N GLY A 133 14.04 -3.32 -11.55
CA GLY A 133 15.40 -3.83 -11.35
C GLY A 133 15.54 -4.92 -10.29
N LEU A 134 14.44 -5.42 -9.72
CA LEU A 134 14.44 -6.62 -8.89
C LEU A 134 14.61 -7.88 -9.75
N THR A 135 15.11 -8.94 -9.14
CA THR A 135 15.11 -10.28 -9.76
C THR A 135 13.76 -10.91 -9.52
N LEU A 136 13.01 -11.17 -10.57
CA LEU A 136 11.68 -11.74 -10.49
C LEU A 136 11.72 -13.26 -10.42
N LEU A 137 10.79 -13.83 -9.67
CA LEU A 137 10.48 -15.25 -9.66
C LEU A 137 9.34 -15.52 -10.66
N GLU A 138 9.38 -16.69 -11.28
CA GLU A 138 8.27 -17.18 -12.10
C GLU A 138 7.12 -17.60 -11.18
N GLY A 139 5.88 -17.28 -11.55
CA GLY A 139 4.69 -17.83 -10.92
C GLY A 139 4.60 -19.33 -11.23
N GLU A 140 4.09 -20.12 -10.31
CA GLU A 140 3.80 -21.53 -10.61
C GLU A 140 2.56 -21.59 -11.51
N GLU A 141 2.64 -22.35 -12.62
CA GLU A 141 1.49 -22.57 -13.51
C GLU A 141 0.42 -23.38 -12.79
N GLU A 142 -0.82 -22.91 -12.81
CA GLU A 142 -1.94 -23.75 -12.40
C GLU A 142 -2.17 -24.87 -13.43
N GLU A 143 -2.19 -26.14 -12.98
CA GLU A 143 -2.54 -27.27 -13.85
C GLU A 143 -3.97 -27.11 -14.38
N GLY A 144 -4.14 -26.54 -15.55
CA GLY A 144 -5.45 -26.42 -16.22
C GLY A 144 -5.62 -25.14 -17.05
N GLU A 145 -4.75 -24.16 -16.94
CA GLU A 145 -4.74 -23.04 -17.86
C GLU A 145 -4.15 -23.48 -19.22
N SER A 146 -4.88 -23.19 -20.26
CA SER A 146 -4.61 -23.64 -21.62
C SER A 146 -3.23 -23.18 -22.11
N GLU A 147 -2.48 -24.07 -22.77
CA GLU A 147 -1.19 -23.91 -23.47
C GLU A 147 -1.08 -22.69 -24.45
N SER A 148 -1.72 -21.55 -24.15
CA SER A 148 -1.82 -20.43 -25.10
C SER A 148 -0.99 -19.21 -24.80
N SER A 149 -0.23 -19.15 -23.69
CA SER A 149 0.75 -18.07 -23.45
C SER A 149 2.14 -18.66 -23.25
N GLU A 150 3.07 -18.38 -24.17
CA GLU A 150 4.48 -18.80 -24.10
C GLU A 150 5.30 -18.05 -23.01
N GLU A 151 4.67 -17.23 -22.17
CA GLU A 151 5.32 -16.51 -21.07
C GLU A 151 4.59 -16.84 -19.77
N THR A 152 5.30 -17.54 -18.86
CA THR A 152 4.85 -17.69 -17.48
C THR A 152 4.78 -16.31 -16.82
N ALA A 153 3.65 -16.01 -16.19
CA ALA A 153 3.51 -14.75 -15.44
C ALA A 153 4.54 -14.72 -14.31
N SER A 154 5.19 -13.58 -14.12
CA SER A 154 6.07 -13.41 -12.96
C SER A 154 5.23 -13.23 -11.70
N ASP A 155 5.73 -13.73 -10.57
CA ASP A 155 5.11 -13.53 -9.25
C ASP A 155 5.22 -12.04 -8.84
N PRO A 156 4.10 -11.34 -8.59
CA PRO A 156 4.11 -9.92 -8.26
C PRO A 156 4.47 -9.62 -6.80
N HIS A 157 4.47 -10.62 -5.88
CA HIS A 157 4.56 -10.42 -4.43
C HIS A 157 5.99 -10.14 -3.93
N VAL A 158 6.70 -9.26 -4.66
CA VAL A 158 8.12 -8.95 -4.41
C VAL A 158 8.39 -8.36 -3.02
N TRP A 159 7.43 -7.60 -2.46
CA TRP A 159 7.52 -6.93 -1.15
C TRP A 159 7.58 -7.91 0.03
N LEU A 160 7.24 -9.18 -0.15
CA LEU A 160 7.33 -10.19 0.91
C LEU A 160 8.77 -10.69 1.15
N SER A 161 9.70 -10.42 0.22
CA SER A 161 11.13 -10.42 0.54
C SER A 161 11.47 -9.11 1.26
N ILE A 162 11.97 -9.18 2.49
CA ILE A 162 12.39 -8.01 3.26
C ILE A 162 13.49 -7.24 2.53
N LYS A 163 14.34 -7.93 1.77
CA LYS A 163 15.41 -7.32 0.96
C LYS A 163 14.85 -6.57 -0.23
N ASN A 164 13.86 -7.14 -0.92
CA ASN A 164 13.18 -6.49 -2.03
C ASN A 164 12.37 -5.28 -1.54
N ALA A 165 11.61 -5.41 -0.45
CA ALA A 165 10.86 -4.32 0.17
C ALA A 165 11.76 -3.12 0.52
N LYS A 166 12.95 -3.38 1.05
CA LYS A 166 13.97 -2.35 1.28
C LYS A 166 14.41 -1.69 -0.03
N LYS A 167 14.52 -2.44 -1.13
CA LYS A 167 14.85 -1.93 -2.46
C LYS A 167 13.71 -1.09 -3.06
N GLU A 168 12.47 -1.54 -2.91
CA GLU A 168 11.30 -0.75 -3.31
C GLU A 168 11.25 0.59 -2.58
N MET A 169 11.51 0.58 -1.26
CA MET A 169 11.62 1.80 -0.46
C MET A 169 12.78 2.69 -0.93
N GLU A 170 13.91 2.12 -1.41
CA GLU A 170 15.02 2.89 -2.03
C GLU A 170 14.59 3.53 -3.35
N THR A 171 13.88 2.80 -4.21
CA THR A 171 13.32 3.32 -5.47
C THR A 171 12.37 4.50 -5.21
N ILE A 172 11.50 4.38 -4.21
CA ILE A 172 10.60 5.46 -3.78
C ILE A 172 11.40 6.69 -3.29
N LYS A 173 12.43 6.49 -2.46
CA LYS A 173 13.33 7.55 -1.97
C LYS A 173 13.99 8.27 -3.16
N ASP A 174 14.50 7.54 -4.14
CA ASP A 174 15.15 8.13 -5.32
C ASP A 174 14.17 8.97 -6.15
N ALA A 175 12.92 8.53 -6.28
CA ALA A 175 11.87 9.28 -6.94
C ALA A 175 11.58 10.61 -6.20
N PHE A 176 11.46 10.59 -4.87
CA PHE A 176 11.24 11.79 -4.06
C PHE A 176 12.41 12.76 -4.15
N VAL A 177 13.66 12.27 -4.06
CA VAL A 177 14.88 13.10 -4.22
C VAL A 177 14.92 13.77 -5.60
N LYS A 178 14.49 13.06 -6.65
CA LYS A 178 14.45 13.60 -8.01
C LYS A 178 13.36 14.66 -8.19
N ALA A 179 12.18 14.45 -7.59
CA ALA A 179 11.02 15.33 -7.72
C ALA A 179 11.17 16.59 -6.83
N ASP A 180 11.80 16.46 -5.66
CA ASP A 180 11.97 17.50 -4.66
C ASP A 180 13.41 17.51 -4.11
N PRO A 181 14.39 17.99 -4.90
CA PRO A 181 15.80 17.97 -4.52
C PRO A 181 16.14 18.87 -3.32
N ASP A 182 15.29 19.85 -2.99
CA ASP A 182 15.49 20.73 -1.83
C ASP A 182 15.34 19.96 -0.51
N ASN A 183 14.57 18.87 -0.50
CA ASN A 183 14.36 17.98 0.65
C ASN A 183 15.14 16.65 0.54
N ALA A 184 16.07 16.50 -0.41
CA ALA A 184 16.81 15.25 -0.65
C ALA A 184 17.43 14.66 0.63
N ALA A 185 18.13 15.48 1.42
CA ALA A 185 18.77 15.03 2.65
C ALA A 185 17.75 14.51 3.70
N TYR A 186 16.52 15.02 3.70
CA TYR A 186 15.45 14.55 4.58
C TYR A 186 14.98 13.16 4.18
N TYR A 187 14.74 12.93 2.88
CA TYR A 187 14.33 11.62 2.36
C TYR A 187 15.42 10.56 2.55
N GLU A 188 16.69 10.92 2.30
CA GLU A 188 17.84 10.04 2.53
C GLU A 188 17.99 9.67 4.02
N GLN A 189 17.81 10.63 4.93
CA GLN A 189 17.87 10.36 6.37
C GLN A 189 16.76 9.40 6.81
N ASN A 190 15.54 9.63 6.35
CA ASN A 190 14.39 8.77 6.66
C ASN A 190 14.61 7.36 6.10
N PHE A 191 14.98 7.24 4.83
CA PHE A 191 15.32 5.95 4.22
C PHE A 191 16.38 5.21 5.05
N ASN A 192 17.51 5.84 5.35
CA ASN A 192 18.59 5.19 6.10
C ASN A 192 18.14 4.69 7.49
N LYS A 193 17.24 5.43 8.15
CA LYS A 193 16.66 5.01 9.43
C LYS A 193 15.87 3.73 9.27
N TYR A 194 14.89 3.71 8.36
CA TYR A 194 14.02 2.55 8.19
C TYR A 194 14.73 1.37 7.51
N ALA A 195 15.68 1.61 6.61
CA ALA A 195 16.52 0.58 6.03
C ALA A 195 17.27 -0.22 7.09
N ALA A 196 17.72 0.42 8.18
CA ALA A 196 18.33 -0.27 9.31
C ALA A 196 17.31 -1.15 10.06
N ASP A 197 16.05 -0.72 10.20
CA ASP A 197 15.00 -1.54 10.82
C ASP A 197 14.68 -2.77 9.96
N PHE A 198 14.68 -2.65 8.61
CA PHE A 198 14.55 -3.79 7.69
C PHE A 198 15.72 -4.77 7.83
N ASP A 199 16.96 -4.30 7.96
CA ASP A 199 18.14 -5.15 8.16
C ASP A 199 18.06 -5.93 9.49
N VAL A 200 17.52 -5.34 10.54
CA VAL A 200 17.26 -6.02 11.81
C VAL A 200 16.21 -7.10 11.65
N LEU A 201 15.10 -6.81 10.95
CA LEU A 201 14.03 -7.76 10.69
C LEU A 201 14.51 -8.94 9.84
N ASP A 202 15.24 -8.68 8.72
CA ASP A 202 15.84 -9.74 7.87
C ASP A 202 16.76 -10.66 8.67
N SER A 203 17.60 -10.08 9.55
CA SER A 203 18.47 -10.85 10.44
C SER A 203 17.67 -11.72 11.41
N LYS A 204 16.54 -11.22 11.93
CA LYS A 204 15.67 -11.97 12.83
C LYS A 204 15.03 -13.16 12.10
N PHE A 205 14.47 -12.95 10.91
CA PHE A 205 13.95 -14.02 10.05
C PHE A 205 15.01 -15.09 9.78
N THR A 206 16.20 -14.68 9.33
CA THR A 206 17.30 -15.59 9.06
C THR A 206 17.66 -16.44 10.28
N ASN A 207 17.82 -15.83 11.45
CA ASN A 207 18.23 -16.52 12.66
C ASN A 207 17.16 -17.50 13.16
N GLU A 208 15.90 -17.09 13.17
CA GLU A 208 14.82 -17.89 13.74
C GLU A 208 14.39 -19.03 12.80
N LEU A 209 14.34 -18.80 11.49
CA LEU A 209 13.90 -19.79 10.53
C LEU A 209 14.99 -20.79 10.14
N SER A 210 16.28 -20.39 10.13
CA SER A 210 17.38 -21.30 9.73
C SER A 210 17.50 -22.54 10.59
N VAL A 211 17.17 -22.43 11.87
CA VAL A 211 17.33 -23.53 12.86
C VAL A 211 16.16 -24.51 12.87
N LEU A 212 15.05 -24.20 12.19
CA LEU A 212 13.88 -25.07 12.14
C LEU A 212 14.11 -26.22 11.17
N ALA A 213 13.73 -27.43 11.58
CA ALA A 213 13.88 -28.63 10.76
C ALA A 213 12.81 -28.76 9.68
N ASN A 214 11.57 -28.35 10.00
CA ASN A 214 10.47 -28.33 9.04
C ASN A 214 10.52 -27.02 8.26
N LYS A 215 10.30 -27.11 6.96
CA LYS A 215 10.36 -25.96 6.02
C LYS A 215 9.12 -25.79 5.18
N ASP A 216 8.17 -26.72 5.27
CA ASP A 216 6.98 -26.75 4.43
C ASP A 216 5.85 -25.95 5.08
N ILE A 217 5.31 -24.96 4.37
CA ILE A 217 4.15 -24.17 4.77
C ILE A 217 3.02 -24.36 3.77
N VAL A 218 1.79 -24.48 4.25
CA VAL A 218 0.58 -24.48 3.42
C VAL A 218 -0.14 -23.17 3.61
N VAL A 219 -0.29 -22.42 2.54
CA VAL A 219 -0.80 -21.03 2.51
C VAL A 219 -2.06 -20.92 1.65
N ALA A 220 -2.85 -19.86 1.86
CA ALA A 220 -4.10 -19.66 1.13
C ALA A 220 -3.82 -19.46 -0.37
N HIS A 221 -3.07 -18.45 -0.76
CA HIS A 221 -2.66 -18.24 -2.15
C HIS A 221 -1.15 -18.15 -2.32
N GLN A 222 -0.67 -18.08 -3.56
CA GLN A 222 0.73 -18.19 -3.95
C GLN A 222 1.51 -16.87 -3.77
N ALA A 223 1.44 -16.25 -2.58
CA ALA A 223 2.08 -14.97 -2.34
C ALA A 223 3.52 -15.08 -1.80
N PHE A 224 3.88 -16.16 -1.13
CA PHE A 224 5.07 -16.17 -0.26
C PHE A 224 6.34 -16.73 -0.90
N ALA A 225 6.41 -16.84 -2.25
CA ALA A 225 7.56 -17.43 -2.93
C ALA A 225 8.87 -16.67 -2.67
N TYR A 226 8.87 -15.34 -2.69
CA TYR A 226 10.05 -14.52 -2.40
C TYR A 226 10.52 -14.68 -0.94
N LEU A 227 9.58 -14.69 0.02
CA LEU A 227 9.88 -14.95 1.42
C LEU A 227 10.48 -16.36 1.60
N CYS A 228 9.87 -17.35 0.98
CA CYS A 228 10.35 -18.73 1.02
C CYS A 228 11.76 -18.87 0.42
N ALA A 229 12.03 -18.24 -0.71
CA ALA A 229 13.34 -18.24 -1.35
C ALA A 229 14.41 -17.61 -0.46
N ASP A 230 14.10 -16.52 0.23
CA ASP A 230 15.04 -15.82 1.10
C ASP A 230 15.43 -16.62 2.34
N TYR A 231 14.49 -17.39 2.91
CA TYR A 231 14.71 -18.06 4.21
C TYR A 231 14.70 -19.61 4.13
N GLY A 232 14.69 -20.16 2.92
CA GLY A 232 14.77 -21.60 2.68
C GLY A 232 13.53 -22.35 3.15
N LEU A 233 12.35 -21.78 2.98
CA LEU A 233 11.06 -22.41 3.16
C LEU A 233 10.53 -22.94 1.82
N ASN A 234 9.50 -23.80 1.88
CA ASN A 234 8.77 -24.29 0.73
C ASN A 234 7.31 -23.94 0.92
N GLN A 235 6.73 -23.14 0.01
CA GLN A 235 5.29 -22.87 0.03
C GLN A 235 4.54 -23.93 -0.78
N ILE A 236 3.38 -24.28 -0.29
CA ILE A 236 2.35 -25.05 -1.00
C ILE A 236 1.10 -24.20 -0.92
N ALA A 237 0.73 -23.59 -2.04
CA ALA A 237 -0.43 -22.72 -2.11
C ALA A 237 -1.71 -23.54 -2.37
N ILE A 238 -2.80 -23.15 -1.75
CA ILE A 238 -4.14 -23.71 -1.98
C ILE A 238 -4.69 -23.17 -3.30
N GLU A 239 -4.52 -21.88 -3.51
CA GLU A 239 -4.97 -21.08 -4.66
C GLU A 239 -3.75 -20.52 -5.43
N GLY A 240 -3.98 -19.99 -6.65
CA GLY A 240 -2.92 -19.42 -7.49
C GLY A 240 -2.36 -18.10 -7.01
N LEU A 241 -1.89 -17.27 -7.97
CA LEU A 241 -1.31 -15.95 -7.66
C LEU A 241 -2.35 -14.92 -7.19
N ALA A 242 -3.63 -15.10 -7.52
CA ALA A 242 -4.72 -14.27 -7.03
C ALA A 242 -5.53 -15.05 -5.97
N ALA A 243 -5.90 -14.36 -4.90
CA ALA A 243 -6.56 -14.97 -3.73
C ALA A 243 -8.06 -15.22 -3.89
N ASP A 244 -8.64 -15.03 -5.08
CA ASP A 244 -10.07 -15.12 -5.37
C ASP A 244 -10.50 -16.44 -6.03
N SER A 245 -9.54 -17.31 -6.39
CA SER A 245 -9.80 -18.60 -7.02
C SER A 245 -10.17 -19.65 -5.97
N GLU A 246 -11.35 -20.30 -6.11
CA GLU A 246 -11.67 -21.46 -5.27
C GLU A 246 -11.02 -22.73 -5.87
N PRO A 247 -10.21 -23.48 -5.09
CA PRO A 247 -9.59 -24.70 -5.58
C PRO A 247 -10.62 -25.76 -5.91
N ASP A 248 -10.41 -26.52 -6.97
CA ASP A 248 -11.27 -27.64 -7.32
C ASP A 248 -11.12 -28.84 -6.34
N ALA A 249 -12.01 -29.81 -6.44
CA ALA A 249 -12.01 -30.98 -5.55
C ALA A 249 -10.74 -31.84 -5.68
N LYS A 250 -10.09 -31.86 -6.85
CA LYS A 250 -8.83 -32.58 -7.09
C LYS A 250 -7.69 -31.88 -6.35
N ARG A 251 -7.56 -30.57 -6.52
CA ARG A 251 -6.56 -29.75 -5.83
C ARG A 251 -6.69 -29.85 -4.32
N MET A 252 -7.92 -29.76 -3.80
CA MET A 252 -8.20 -29.95 -2.37
C MET A 252 -7.70 -31.30 -1.85
N ALA A 253 -7.96 -32.41 -2.60
CA ALA A 253 -7.51 -33.72 -2.21
C ALA A 253 -5.97 -33.85 -2.23
N GLU A 254 -5.30 -33.30 -3.22
CA GLU A 254 -3.84 -33.29 -3.33
C GLU A 254 -3.18 -32.54 -2.15
N ILE A 255 -3.71 -31.36 -1.78
CA ILE A 255 -3.23 -30.61 -0.63
C ILE A 255 -3.43 -31.38 0.68
N VAL A 256 -4.59 -31.99 0.86
CA VAL A 256 -4.89 -32.84 2.04
C VAL A 256 -3.88 -34.01 2.14
N ASP A 257 -3.63 -34.71 1.02
CA ASP A 257 -2.68 -35.83 0.98
C ASP A 257 -1.25 -35.37 1.23
N PHE A 258 -0.83 -34.26 0.63
CA PHE A 258 0.46 -33.64 0.89
C PHE A 258 0.61 -33.28 2.37
N ALA A 259 -0.34 -32.55 2.92
CA ALA A 259 -0.29 -32.06 4.31
C ALA A 259 -0.26 -33.25 5.31
N LYS A 260 -1.02 -34.34 5.06
CA LYS A 260 -0.95 -35.58 5.84
C LYS A 260 0.43 -36.25 5.74
N SER A 261 0.99 -36.35 4.53
CA SER A 261 2.30 -37.01 4.30
C SER A 261 3.46 -36.28 4.97
N ARG A 262 3.38 -34.97 5.07
CA ARG A 262 4.39 -34.08 5.68
C ARG A 262 4.11 -33.76 7.13
N ASN A 263 3.00 -34.30 7.71
CA ASN A 263 2.59 -34.03 9.07
C ASN A 263 2.42 -32.51 9.38
N ILE A 264 1.88 -31.76 8.42
CA ILE A 264 1.59 -30.35 8.55
C ILE A 264 0.64 -30.13 9.74
N LYS A 265 0.96 -29.15 10.59
CA LYS A 265 0.19 -28.86 11.81
C LYS A 265 -0.60 -27.55 11.75
N THR A 266 -0.28 -26.70 10.76
CA THR A 266 -0.89 -25.40 10.58
C THR A 266 -1.17 -25.17 9.11
N ILE A 267 -2.40 -24.75 8.78
CA ILE A 267 -2.79 -24.25 7.48
C ILE A 267 -2.96 -22.74 7.63
N PHE A 268 -2.25 -21.98 6.83
CA PHE A 268 -2.30 -20.52 6.90
C PHE A 268 -3.43 -19.98 6.04
N PHE A 269 -4.11 -18.98 6.57
CA PHE A 269 -5.11 -18.18 5.86
C PHE A 269 -4.76 -16.68 5.98
N GLU A 270 -5.51 -15.83 5.29
CA GLU A 270 -5.27 -14.40 5.17
C GLU A 270 -6.46 -13.60 5.71
N GLU A 271 -6.20 -12.36 6.17
CA GLU A 271 -7.22 -11.57 6.86
C GLU A 271 -8.23 -10.91 5.92
N LEU A 272 -7.87 -10.69 4.65
CA LEU A 272 -8.74 -10.00 3.67
C LEU A 272 -9.63 -10.96 2.88
N VAL A 273 -9.38 -12.28 2.96
CA VAL A 273 -10.13 -13.30 2.24
C VAL A 273 -10.83 -14.29 3.19
N SER A 274 -11.71 -15.13 2.66
CA SER A 274 -12.48 -16.08 3.47
C SER A 274 -11.62 -17.24 3.98
N PRO A 275 -11.56 -17.53 5.29
CA PRO A 275 -10.75 -18.63 5.83
C PRO A 275 -11.34 -20.02 5.58
N LYS A 276 -12.51 -20.15 4.96
CA LYS A 276 -13.29 -21.40 4.87
C LYS A 276 -12.53 -22.57 4.24
N VAL A 277 -11.76 -22.32 3.19
CA VAL A 277 -11.01 -23.36 2.48
C VAL A 277 -9.89 -23.87 3.37
N ALA A 278 -9.10 -22.97 3.97
CA ALA A 278 -8.04 -23.33 4.92
C ALA A 278 -8.58 -24.08 6.15
N GLU A 279 -9.73 -23.65 6.70
CA GLU A 279 -10.41 -24.31 7.81
C GLU A 279 -10.88 -25.73 7.44
N THR A 280 -11.39 -25.92 6.22
CA THR A 280 -11.82 -27.22 5.72
C THR A 280 -10.63 -28.19 5.62
N ILE A 281 -9.53 -27.77 5.01
CA ILE A 281 -8.31 -28.57 4.91
C ILE A 281 -7.75 -28.89 6.31
N ALA A 282 -7.64 -27.90 7.18
CA ALA A 282 -7.15 -28.09 8.54
C ALA A 282 -7.99 -29.10 9.33
N SER A 283 -9.33 -29.02 9.21
CA SER A 283 -10.25 -29.97 9.85
C SER A 283 -10.05 -31.39 9.34
N GLU A 284 -9.86 -31.58 8.04
CA GLU A 284 -9.68 -32.91 7.41
C GLU A 284 -8.37 -33.60 7.85
N ILE A 285 -7.34 -32.85 8.16
CA ILE A 285 -6.03 -33.38 8.57
C ILE A 285 -5.78 -33.32 10.08
N GLY A 286 -6.71 -32.72 10.85
CA GLY A 286 -6.53 -32.49 12.30
C GLY A 286 -5.49 -31.46 12.65
N ALA A 287 -5.25 -30.49 11.76
CA ALA A 287 -4.39 -29.33 11.96
C ALA A 287 -5.17 -28.14 12.54
N LYS A 288 -4.45 -27.09 12.93
CA LYS A 288 -5.02 -25.78 13.25
C LYS A 288 -4.89 -24.83 12.05
N THR A 289 -5.61 -23.73 12.08
CA THR A 289 -5.39 -22.59 11.20
C THR A 289 -4.64 -21.51 11.95
N ASP A 290 -3.88 -20.69 11.22
CA ASP A 290 -3.23 -19.50 11.74
C ASP A 290 -3.14 -18.46 10.61
N VAL A 291 -2.92 -17.18 10.95
CA VAL A 291 -2.81 -16.11 9.95
C VAL A 291 -1.36 -16.03 9.45
N LEU A 292 -1.18 -15.93 8.13
CA LEU A 292 0.03 -15.45 7.49
C LEU A 292 -0.38 -14.33 6.52
N ASN A 293 -0.03 -13.10 6.86
CA ASN A 293 -0.54 -11.91 6.18
C ASN A 293 0.37 -11.57 4.98
N PRO A 294 -0.16 -11.54 3.73
CA PRO A 294 0.63 -11.17 2.54
C PRO A 294 0.88 -9.66 2.43
N LEU A 295 0.39 -8.86 3.39
CA LEU A 295 0.57 -7.40 3.42
C LEU A 295 0.01 -6.65 2.20
N GLU A 296 -0.92 -7.24 1.50
CA GLU A 296 -1.61 -6.60 0.36
C GLU A 296 -2.49 -5.43 0.78
N GLY A 297 -2.94 -5.46 2.02
CA GLY A 297 -3.69 -4.39 2.67
C GLY A 297 -3.73 -4.61 4.17
N LEU A 298 -4.11 -3.57 4.91
CA LEU A 298 -4.45 -3.67 6.32
C LEU A 298 -5.93 -3.39 6.53
N THR A 299 -6.51 -4.09 7.50
CA THR A 299 -7.85 -3.76 7.97
C THR A 299 -7.84 -2.42 8.70
N GLN A 300 -9.00 -1.77 8.78
CA GLN A 300 -9.12 -0.52 9.52
C GLN A 300 -8.76 -0.69 11.01
N GLU A 301 -8.96 -1.89 11.59
CA GLU A 301 -8.58 -2.20 12.96
C GLU A 301 -7.05 -2.21 13.13
N GLN A 302 -6.32 -2.83 12.21
CA GLN A 302 -4.85 -2.86 12.22
C GLN A 302 -4.26 -1.46 12.05
N ILE A 303 -4.80 -0.65 11.13
CA ILE A 303 -4.38 0.74 10.95
C ILE A 303 -4.61 1.54 12.23
N ASN A 304 -5.77 1.41 12.87
CA ASN A 304 -6.08 2.10 14.12
C ASN A 304 -5.20 1.62 15.30
N ALA A 305 -4.73 0.39 15.25
CA ALA A 305 -3.78 -0.16 16.21
C ALA A 305 -2.35 0.34 15.98
N GLY A 306 -2.08 1.01 14.85
CA GLY A 306 -0.75 1.51 14.48
C GLY A 306 0.15 0.44 13.90
N GLU A 307 -0.43 -0.63 13.35
CA GLU A 307 0.32 -1.66 12.63
C GLU A 307 0.92 -1.09 11.33
N ASP A 308 2.07 -1.61 10.97
CA ASP A 308 2.81 -1.25 9.76
C ASP A 308 3.47 -2.50 9.14
N TYR A 309 4.18 -2.31 8.02
CA TYR A 309 4.88 -3.41 7.34
C TYR A 309 5.78 -4.20 8.31
N LEU A 310 6.58 -3.51 9.12
CA LEU A 310 7.54 -4.16 10.01
C LEU A 310 6.84 -4.95 11.11
N SER A 311 5.79 -4.41 11.71
CA SER A 311 5.05 -5.07 12.79
C SER A 311 4.26 -6.29 12.28
N ILE A 312 3.68 -6.23 11.09
CA ILE A 312 2.98 -7.37 10.48
C ILE A 312 3.98 -8.47 10.08
N MET A 313 5.12 -8.12 9.47
CA MET A 313 6.16 -9.10 9.17
C MET A 313 6.70 -9.76 10.44
N ASP A 314 6.83 -9.04 11.54
CA ASP A 314 7.24 -9.63 12.81
C ASP A 314 6.21 -10.66 13.34
N LYS A 315 4.91 -10.38 13.19
CA LYS A 315 3.84 -11.35 13.47
C LYS A 315 3.88 -12.55 12.54
N ASN A 316 4.14 -12.33 11.25
CA ASN A 316 4.32 -13.40 10.27
C ASN A 316 5.48 -14.35 10.70
N LEU A 317 6.60 -13.78 11.14
CA LEU A 317 7.69 -14.58 11.67
C LEU A 317 7.26 -15.41 12.88
N GLU A 318 6.54 -14.82 13.83
CA GLU A 318 6.05 -15.54 15.01
C GLU A 318 5.11 -16.70 14.60
N ALA A 319 4.19 -16.46 13.66
CA ALA A 319 3.29 -17.49 13.14
C ALA A 319 4.06 -18.64 12.44
N LEU A 320 5.03 -18.30 11.58
CA LEU A 320 5.91 -19.28 10.91
C LEU A 320 6.71 -20.13 11.92
N VAL A 321 7.35 -19.49 12.89
CA VAL A 321 8.13 -20.18 13.92
C VAL A 321 7.25 -21.12 14.75
N ASN A 322 6.03 -20.72 15.08
CA ASN A 322 5.09 -21.54 15.84
C ASN A 322 4.53 -22.72 15.04
N ALA A 323 4.41 -22.57 13.72
CA ALA A 323 3.90 -23.61 12.83
C ALA A 323 4.96 -24.67 12.49
N LEU A 324 6.23 -24.27 12.41
CA LEU A 324 7.35 -25.10 11.93
C LEU A 324 8.16 -25.78 13.05
N LYS A 325 7.90 -25.47 14.31
CA LYS A 325 8.42 -26.19 15.49
C LYS A 325 7.72 -27.55 15.67
#